data_1df3d4695220adfb4373b90cbabe166a
#
_entry.id   1df3d4695220adfb4373b90cbabe166a
#
_cell.length_a   1.000
_cell.length_b   1.000
_cell.length_c   1.000
_cell.angle_alpha   90.00
_cell.angle_beta   90.00
_cell.angle_gamma   90.00
#
_symmetry.space_group_name_H-M   'P 1'
#
loop_
_entity.id
_entity.type
_entity.pdbx_description
1 polymer ?
#
loop_
_entity_poly.entity_id
_entity_poly.type
_entity_poly.pdbx_seq_one_letter_code
_entity_poly.pdbx_strand_id
1 'polypeptide(L)'
;MRRRDKEITSREEIDSIIRAADVCRLAFARDNEAYLVPVSFGYDGGSIFFHTAPRGRKLEFIAANNRVCFELEANVELRANERDACDWTFEFESVIGYGTVSELTSDEEKIGGLNQIMRHYSGREWEISGQAAATTRVWKIEIESLTGKRSSEKPQITQMDADQPD
;
A
#
# COMPACT_ATOMS: atom_id res chain seq x y z
N MET A 1 -1.38 -12.68 13.65
CA MET A 1 -2.30 -11.60 14.07
C MET A 1 -3.09 -12.02 15.32
N ARG A 2 -3.46 -11.09 16.26
CA ARG A 2 -4.21 -11.42 17.49
C ARG A 2 -5.71 -11.66 17.22
N ARG A 3 -6.31 -10.91 16.30
CA ARG A 3 -7.73 -10.99 15.89
C ARG A 3 -7.85 -11.73 14.56
N ARG A 4 -7.85 -13.06 14.61
CA ARG A 4 -7.94 -13.94 13.42
C ARG A 4 -9.27 -13.81 12.70
N ASP A 5 -10.33 -13.46 13.41
CA ASP A 5 -11.67 -13.18 12.88
C ASP A 5 -11.70 -11.99 11.91
N LYS A 6 -10.68 -11.12 11.95
CA LYS A 6 -10.55 -9.93 11.11
C LYS A 6 -9.41 -10.05 10.08
N GLU A 7 -8.78 -11.19 10.00
CA GLU A 7 -7.66 -11.43 9.09
C GLU A 7 -8.16 -11.68 7.66
N ILE A 8 -7.53 -11.00 6.70
CA ILE A 8 -7.74 -11.24 5.28
C ILE A 8 -6.62 -12.18 4.83
N THR A 9 -6.99 -13.38 4.39
CA THR A 9 -6.05 -14.43 3.97
C THR A 9 -5.97 -14.57 2.45
N SER A 10 -6.98 -14.09 1.71
CA SER A 10 -6.96 -14.11 0.26
C SER A 10 -5.96 -13.12 -0.30
N ARG A 11 -5.04 -13.60 -1.13
CA ARG A 11 -4.08 -12.75 -1.83
C ARG A 11 -4.77 -11.75 -2.75
N GLU A 12 -5.82 -12.15 -3.45
CA GLU A 12 -6.59 -11.30 -4.35
C GLU A 12 -7.26 -10.14 -3.59
N GLU A 13 -7.78 -10.41 -2.38
CA GLU A 13 -8.35 -9.35 -1.54
C GLU A 13 -7.27 -8.38 -1.05
N ILE A 14 -6.10 -8.87 -0.64
CA ILE A 14 -4.96 -8.04 -0.25
C ILE A 14 -4.52 -7.15 -1.42
N ASP A 15 -4.38 -7.73 -2.61
CA ASP A 15 -4.01 -6.99 -3.82
C ASP A 15 -5.04 -5.92 -4.19
N SER A 16 -6.34 -6.20 -3.98
CA SER A 16 -7.43 -5.24 -4.18
C SER A 16 -7.32 -4.05 -3.22
N ILE A 17 -7.03 -4.29 -1.95
CA ILE A 17 -6.84 -3.23 -0.95
C ILE A 17 -5.63 -2.37 -1.30
N ILE A 18 -4.51 -2.97 -1.68
CA ILE A 18 -3.32 -2.23 -2.10
C ILE A 18 -3.64 -1.33 -3.30
N ARG A 19 -4.38 -1.83 -4.28
CA ARG A 19 -4.78 -1.05 -5.47
C ARG A 19 -5.80 0.06 -5.17
N ALA A 20 -6.58 -0.08 -4.12
CA ALA A 20 -7.58 0.90 -3.71
C ALA A 20 -7.03 1.98 -2.77
N ALA A 21 -5.85 1.77 -2.19
CA ALA A 21 -5.23 2.72 -1.26
C ALA A 21 -4.65 3.93 -1.98
N ASP A 22 -4.83 5.13 -1.43
CA ASP A 22 -4.31 6.37 -2.01
C ASP A 22 -2.85 6.65 -1.61
N VAL A 23 -2.42 6.14 -0.45
CA VAL A 23 -1.12 6.47 0.15
C VAL A 23 -0.49 5.23 0.75
N CYS A 24 0.80 5.03 0.50
CA CYS A 24 1.61 4.05 1.21
C CYS A 24 2.43 4.75 2.29
N ARG A 25 2.38 4.25 3.53
CA ARG A 25 3.19 4.73 4.64
C ARG A 25 4.38 3.80 4.84
N LEU A 26 5.59 4.34 4.65
CA LEU A 26 6.85 3.60 4.79
C LEU A 26 7.46 3.87 6.16
N ALA A 27 7.73 2.83 6.92
CA ALA A 27 8.37 2.87 8.23
C ALA A 27 9.77 2.27 8.15
N PHE A 28 10.76 3.08 8.41
CA PHE A 28 12.17 2.72 8.47
C PHE A 28 12.67 2.75 9.92
N ALA A 29 13.74 2.02 10.20
CA ALA A 29 14.40 2.01 11.48
C ALA A 29 15.93 2.03 11.31
N ARG A 30 16.60 2.87 12.11
CA ARG A 30 18.05 2.97 12.21
C ARG A 30 18.43 3.32 13.65
N ASP A 31 19.34 2.61 14.26
CA ASP A 31 19.90 2.92 15.58
C ASP A 31 18.83 3.21 16.66
N ASN A 32 17.77 2.38 16.73
CA ASN A 32 16.58 2.59 17.59
C ASN A 32 15.72 3.82 17.25
N GLU A 33 16.03 4.55 16.19
CA GLU A 33 15.21 5.63 15.69
C GLU A 33 14.23 5.11 14.64
N ALA A 34 12.93 5.39 14.80
CA ALA A 34 11.89 5.10 13.82
C ALA A 34 11.63 6.34 12.96
N TYR A 35 11.44 6.14 11.65
CA TYR A 35 11.07 7.18 10.71
C TYR A 35 9.93 6.72 9.83
N LEU A 36 8.79 7.40 9.92
CA LEU A 36 7.58 7.13 9.13
C LEU A 36 7.34 8.25 8.12
N VAL A 37 7.00 7.88 6.88
CA VAL A 37 6.72 8.86 5.84
C VAL A 37 5.67 8.35 4.86
N PRO A 38 4.65 9.17 4.50
CA PRO A 38 3.73 8.87 3.42
C PRO A 38 4.40 9.07 2.05
N VAL A 39 4.05 8.23 1.09
CA VAL A 39 4.51 8.33 -0.30
C VAL A 39 3.38 8.02 -1.27
N SER A 40 3.43 8.64 -2.46
CA SER A 40 2.74 8.14 -3.62
C SER A 40 3.45 6.88 -4.11
N PHE A 41 2.71 5.89 -4.57
CA PHE A 41 3.26 4.58 -4.89
C PHE A 41 2.63 3.95 -6.13
N GLY A 42 3.28 2.91 -6.65
CA GLY A 42 2.74 2.00 -7.64
C GLY A 42 2.88 0.56 -7.16
N TYR A 43 2.09 -0.35 -7.73
CA TYR A 43 2.07 -1.76 -7.35
C TYR A 43 1.92 -2.66 -8.56
N ASP A 44 2.82 -3.65 -8.72
CA ASP A 44 2.80 -4.61 -9.83
C ASP A 44 2.31 -6.02 -9.46
N GLY A 45 1.91 -6.23 -8.21
CA GLY A 45 1.53 -7.54 -7.68
C GLY A 45 2.60 -8.20 -6.81
N GLY A 46 3.85 -7.81 -6.93
CA GLY A 46 4.99 -8.36 -6.17
C GLY A 46 5.84 -7.29 -5.50
N SER A 47 5.75 -6.06 -5.99
CA SER A 47 6.60 -4.96 -5.55
C SER A 47 5.83 -3.65 -5.43
N ILE A 48 6.29 -2.79 -4.53
CA ILE A 48 5.85 -1.39 -4.42
C ILE A 48 6.92 -0.50 -5.01
N PHE A 49 6.52 0.49 -5.80
CA PHE A 49 7.38 1.50 -6.42
C PHE A 49 7.09 2.86 -5.83
N PHE A 50 8.14 3.63 -5.55
CA PHE A 50 8.01 5.02 -5.11
C PHE A 50 9.19 5.86 -5.60
N HIS A 51 9.04 7.17 -5.56
CA HIS A 51 10.11 8.08 -5.96
C HIS A 51 10.47 9.05 -4.85
N THR A 52 11.67 9.61 -4.93
CA THR A 52 12.18 10.57 -3.96
C THR A 52 12.91 11.71 -4.63
N ALA A 53 13.03 12.83 -3.90
CA ALA A 53 14.03 13.83 -4.20
C ALA A 53 15.46 13.24 -4.11
N PRO A 54 16.46 13.87 -4.75
CA PRO A 54 17.85 13.38 -4.74
C PRO A 54 18.50 13.37 -3.35
N ARG A 55 17.94 14.12 -2.37
CA ARG A 55 18.45 14.23 -1.01
C ARG A 55 17.29 14.20 -0.01
N GLY A 56 17.56 13.79 1.22
CA GLY A 56 16.60 13.81 2.32
C GLY A 56 16.79 12.69 3.31
N ARG A 57 16.20 12.87 4.49
CA ARG A 57 16.32 11.95 5.65
C ARG A 57 15.94 10.51 5.32
N LYS A 58 14.93 10.30 4.47
CA LYS A 58 14.52 8.97 4.00
C LYS A 58 15.69 8.18 3.42
N LEU A 59 16.54 8.83 2.60
CA LEU A 59 17.67 8.20 1.95
C LEU A 59 18.76 7.78 2.92
N GLU A 60 18.96 8.53 4.00
CA GLU A 60 19.89 8.19 5.07
C GLU A 60 19.45 6.91 5.80
N PHE A 61 18.13 6.76 6.04
CA PHE A 61 17.57 5.56 6.63
C PHE A 61 17.69 4.36 5.71
N ILE A 62 17.35 4.49 4.43
CA ILE A 62 17.48 3.43 3.41
C ILE A 62 18.94 2.98 3.29
N ALA A 63 19.90 3.91 3.28
CA ALA A 63 21.32 3.58 3.17
C ALA A 63 21.86 2.82 4.40
N ALA A 64 21.32 3.11 5.60
CA ALA A 64 21.72 2.44 6.83
C ALA A 64 21.02 1.08 7.02
N ASN A 65 19.76 0.98 6.61
CA ASN A 65 18.96 -0.23 6.70
C ASN A 65 17.87 -0.21 5.62
N ASN A 66 18.02 -1.08 4.64
CA ASN A 66 17.08 -1.16 3.51
C ASN A 66 15.85 -2.03 3.78
N ARG A 67 15.70 -2.61 4.96
CA ARG A 67 14.45 -3.25 5.37
C ARG A 67 13.41 -2.20 5.72
N VAL A 68 12.20 -2.41 5.24
CA VAL A 68 11.08 -1.50 5.44
C VAL A 68 9.84 -2.27 5.90
N CYS A 69 9.10 -1.68 6.83
CA CYS A 69 7.71 -2.01 7.06
C CYS A 69 6.86 -0.97 6.31
N PHE A 70 5.79 -1.41 5.68
CA PHE A 70 4.86 -0.49 5.02
C PHE A 70 3.42 -0.81 5.40
N GLU A 71 2.59 0.21 5.33
CA GLU A 71 1.16 0.14 5.62
C GLU A 71 0.39 0.90 4.55
N LEU A 72 -0.78 0.31 4.18
CA LEU A 72 -1.76 0.91 3.29
C LEU A 72 -3.16 0.65 3.88
N GLU A 73 -4.04 1.63 3.71
CA GLU A 73 -5.43 1.49 4.12
C GLU A 73 -6.37 1.96 3.01
N ALA A 74 -7.53 1.32 2.93
CA ALA A 74 -8.59 1.65 1.99
C ALA A 74 -9.95 1.53 2.67
N ASN A 75 -10.99 2.10 2.04
CA ASN A 75 -12.38 2.00 2.49
C ASN A 75 -12.56 2.46 3.95
N VAL A 76 -11.88 3.56 4.32
CA VAL A 76 -11.94 4.13 5.67
C VAL A 76 -13.21 4.94 5.83
N GLU A 77 -14.12 4.51 6.71
CA GLU A 77 -15.40 5.16 6.96
C GLU A 77 -15.67 5.26 8.47
N LEU A 78 -16.03 6.45 8.94
CA LEU A 78 -16.45 6.65 10.33
C LEU A 78 -17.86 6.11 10.54
N ARG A 79 -18.02 5.16 11.46
CA ARG A 79 -19.31 4.71 11.97
C ARG A 79 -19.63 5.45 13.25
N ALA A 80 -20.51 6.42 13.14
CA ALA A 80 -21.00 7.20 14.27
C ALA A 80 -22.24 6.57 14.88
N ASN A 81 -22.35 6.62 16.22
CA ASN A 81 -23.54 6.25 16.95
C ASN A 81 -23.93 7.39 17.89
N GLU A 82 -25.08 8.03 17.65
CA GLU A 82 -25.54 9.17 18.44
C GLU A 82 -26.02 8.79 19.86
N ARG A 83 -26.19 7.48 20.14
CA ARG A 83 -26.75 6.98 21.39
C ARG A 83 -25.68 6.47 22.34
N ASP A 84 -24.57 5.95 21.81
CA ASP A 84 -23.50 5.39 22.63
C ASP A 84 -22.12 5.73 22.04
N ALA A 85 -21.33 6.44 22.84
CA ALA A 85 -19.98 6.83 22.45
C ALA A 85 -19.04 5.62 22.30
N CYS A 86 -19.31 4.49 22.95
CA CYS A 86 -18.50 3.28 22.84
C CYS A 86 -18.69 2.56 21.51
N ASP A 87 -19.75 2.87 20.78
CA ASP A 87 -20.05 2.28 19.46
C ASP A 87 -19.44 3.07 18.29
N TRP A 88 -18.82 4.23 18.55
CA TRP A 88 -18.09 4.94 17.51
C TRP A 88 -16.86 4.15 17.09
N THR A 89 -16.72 3.89 15.82
CA THR A 89 -15.59 3.15 15.27
C THR A 89 -15.31 3.55 13.82
N PHE A 90 -14.12 3.19 13.32
CA PHE A 90 -13.85 3.23 11.89
C PHE A 90 -14.01 1.86 11.27
N GLU A 91 -14.68 1.79 10.13
CA GLU A 91 -14.54 0.68 9.19
C GLU A 91 -13.36 0.98 8.30
N PHE A 92 -12.55 -0.02 8.05
CA PHE A 92 -11.38 0.06 7.20
C PHE A 92 -10.93 -1.32 6.74
N GLU A 93 -10.18 -1.33 5.66
CA GLU A 93 -9.36 -2.44 5.24
C GLU A 93 -7.91 -1.97 5.21
N SER A 94 -6.99 -2.73 5.77
CA SER A 94 -5.58 -2.36 5.83
C SER A 94 -4.67 -3.53 5.49
N VAL A 95 -3.51 -3.20 4.94
CA VAL A 95 -2.43 -4.14 4.64
C VAL A 95 -1.16 -3.63 5.29
N ILE A 96 -0.51 -4.50 6.06
CA ILE A 96 0.84 -4.28 6.57
C ILE A 96 1.76 -5.29 5.88
N GLY A 97 2.87 -4.81 5.37
CA GLY A 97 3.87 -5.65 4.73
C GLY A 97 5.29 -5.31 5.15
N TYR A 98 6.18 -6.24 4.86
CA TYR A 98 7.62 -6.08 5.01
C TYR A 98 8.31 -6.37 3.70
N GLY A 99 9.44 -5.71 3.47
CA GLY A 99 10.21 -5.93 2.27
C GLY A 99 11.57 -5.25 2.31
N THR A 100 12.30 -5.39 1.21
CA THR A 100 13.63 -4.83 1.03
C THR A 100 13.60 -3.77 -0.06
N VAL A 101 14.13 -2.59 0.25
CA VAL A 101 14.21 -1.45 -0.67
C VAL A 101 15.47 -1.53 -1.51
N SER A 102 15.34 -1.32 -2.81
CA SER A 102 16.45 -1.16 -3.76
C SER A 102 16.21 0.02 -4.69
N GLU A 103 17.28 0.70 -5.12
CA GLU A 103 17.19 1.78 -6.09
C GLU A 103 17.20 1.22 -7.52
N LEU A 104 16.33 1.74 -8.36
CA LEU A 104 16.33 1.49 -9.79
C LEU A 104 17.35 2.42 -10.44
N THR A 105 18.31 1.89 -11.19
CA THR A 105 19.47 2.66 -11.64
C THR A 105 19.48 2.97 -13.12
N SER A 106 18.97 2.08 -13.98
CA SER A 106 18.86 2.34 -15.41
C SER A 106 17.66 3.22 -15.72
N ASP A 107 17.73 3.99 -16.81
CA ASP A 107 16.62 4.84 -17.25
C ASP A 107 15.37 4.00 -17.58
N GLU A 108 15.54 2.81 -18.14
CA GLU A 108 14.46 1.89 -18.46
C GLU A 108 13.73 1.42 -17.18
N GLU A 109 14.48 0.98 -16.16
CA GLU A 109 13.91 0.58 -14.86
C GLU A 109 13.18 1.74 -14.18
N LYS A 110 13.78 2.94 -14.19
CA LYS A 110 13.18 4.14 -13.61
C LYS A 110 11.87 4.53 -14.30
N ILE A 111 11.86 4.53 -15.63
CA ILE A 111 10.66 4.80 -16.42
C ILE A 111 9.59 3.76 -16.12
N GLY A 112 9.96 2.48 -16.05
CA GLY A 112 9.06 1.40 -15.65
C GLY A 112 8.46 1.61 -14.26
N GLY A 113 9.30 1.91 -13.26
CA GLY A 113 8.87 2.18 -11.89
C GLY A 113 7.97 3.41 -11.75
N LEU A 114 8.30 4.49 -12.46
CA LEU A 114 7.45 5.70 -12.52
C LEU A 114 6.11 5.40 -13.19
N ASN A 115 6.09 4.56 -14.23
CA ASN A 115 4.85 4.15 -14.88
C ASN A 115 3.99 3.23 -13.99
N GLN A 116 4.56 2.45 -13.08
CA GLN A 116 3.75 1.76 -12.05
C GLN A 116 3.02 2.76 -11.15
N ILE A 117 3.68 3.85 -10.75
CA ILE A 117 3.04 4.93 -9.97
C ILE A 117 1.93 5.60 -10.81
N MET A 118 2.21 5.90 -12.06
CA MET A 118 1.21 6.54 -12.94
C MET A 118 0.00 5.65 -13.21
N ARG A 119 0.20 4.34 -13.41
CA ARG A 119 -0.92 3.39 -13.56
C ARG A 119 -1.80 3.36 -12.32
N HIS A 120 -1.20 3.42 -11.13
CA HIS A 120 -1.95 3.41 -9.88
C HIS A 120 -2.94 4.58 -9.78
N TYR A 121 -2.48 5.80 -10.10
CA TYR A 121 -3.31 7.01 -9.95
C TYR A 121 -4.10 7.42 -11.19
N SER A 122 -3.62 7.09 -12.39
CA SER A 122 -4.23 7.54 -13.65
C SER A 122 -4.85 6.42 -14.49
N GLY A 123 -4.64 5.17 -14.09
CA GLY A 123 -5.11 3.98 -14.82
C GLY A 123 -4.34 3.68 -16.12
N ARG A 124 -3.31 4.47 -16.47
CA ARG A 124 -2.56 4.30 -17.72
C ARG A 124 -1.08 4.63 -17.56
N GLU A 125 -0.28 4.21 -18.54
CA GLU A 125 1.10 4.65 -18.70
C GLU A 125 1.19 6.03 -19.34
N TRP A 126 2.31 6.69 -19.05
CA TRP A 126 2.66 8.00 -19.59
C TRP A 126 4.01 7.94 -20.30
N GLU A 127 4.18 8.78 -21.29
CA GLU A 127 5.49 9.01 -21.90
C GLU A 127 6.34 9.84 -20.92
N ILE A 128 7.37 9.21 -20.35
CA ILE A 128 8.27 9.84 -19.39
C ILE A 128 9.61 10.06 -20.10
N SER A 129 10.05 11.31 -20.18
CA SER A 129 11.32 11.63 -20.84
C SER A 129 12.52 11.09 -20.05
N GLY A 130 13.58 10.69 -20.76
CA GLY A 130 14.83 10.27 -20.14
C GLY A 130 15.42 11.34 -19.20
N GLN A 131 15.23 12.63 -19.50
CA GLN A 131 15.67 13.73 -18.64
C GLN A 131 14.91 13.73 -17.29
N ALA A 132 13.61 13.47 -17.29
CA ALA A 132 12.82 13.36 -16.05
C ALA A 132 13.24 12.14 -15.24
N ALA A 133 13.48 11.01 -15.88
CA ALA A 133 13.97 9.80 -15.23
C ALA A 133 15.39 10.01 -14.64
N ALA A 134 16.29 10.67 -15.38
CA ALA A 134 17.66 10.92 -14.94
C ALA A 134 17.75 11.79 -13.66
N THR A 135 16.82 12.73 -13.47
CA THR A 135 16.79 13.63 -12.29
C THR A 135 15.98 13.10 -11.11
N THR A 136 15.28 11.99 -11.28
CA THR A 136 14.42 11.39 -10.25
C THR A 136 15.08 10.11 -9.71
N ARG A 137 15.09 9.94 -8.39
CA ARG A 137 15.44 8.65 -7.78
C ARG A 137 14.20 7.81 -7.62
N VAL A 138 14.23 6.62 -8.18
CA VAL A 138 13.11 5.68 -8.18
C VAL A 138 13.51 4.42 -7.43
N TRP A 139 12.62 3.93 -6.60
CA TRP A 139 12.85 2.85 -5.67
C TRP A 139 11.83 1.75 -5.86
N LYS A 140 12.26 0.51 -5.62
CA LYS A 140 11.44 -0.69 -5.58
C LYS A 140 11.52 -1.29 -4.18
N ILE A 141 10.39 -1.67 -3.62
CA ILE A 141 10.30 -2.53 -2.43
C ILE A 141 9.92 -3.92 -2.93
N GLU A 142 10.82 -4.87 -2.80
CA GLU A 142 10.51 -6.28 -3.00
C GLU A 142 9.76 -6.81 -1.78
N ILE A 143 8.52 -7.24 -1.96
CA ILE A 143 7.62 -7.65 -0.87
C ILE A 143 8.00 -9.04 -0.39
N GLU A 144 8.29 -9.17 0.91
CA GLU A 144 8.62 -10.44 1.56
C GLU A 144 7.40 -11.06 2.26
N SER A 145 6.54 -10.22 2.83
CA SER A 145 5.33 -10.67 3.53
C SER A 145 4.23 -9.61 3.53
N LEU A 146 2.99 -10.07 3.55
CA LEU A 146 1.79 -9.24 3.64
C LEU A 146 0.84 -9.81 4.69
N THR A 147 0.15 -8.93 5.40
CA THR A 147 -0.92 -9.27 6.34
C THR A 147 -2.07 -8.30 6.12
N GLY A 148 -3.24 -8.83 5.75
CA GLY A 148 -4.45 -8.04 5.56
C GLY A 148 -5.34 -8.07 6.79
N LYS A 149 -6.05 -6.96 7.05
CA LYS A 149 -7.04 -6.85 8.13
C LYS A 149 -8.21 -5.98 7.71
N ARG A 150 -9.43 -6.36 8.16
CA ARG A 150 -10.61 -5.49 8.08
C ARG A 150 -11.22 -5.28 9.46
N SER A 151 -11.90 -4.15 9.64
CA SER A 151 -12.55 -3.81 10.93
C SER A 151 -13.90 -4.52 11.12
N SER A 152 -14.67 -4.73 10.02
CA SER A 152 -15.96 -5.40 10.00
C SER A 152 -15.91 -6.66 9.13
N GLU A 153 -16.82 -7.61 9.38
CA GLU A 153 -17.07 -8.72 8.46
C GLU A 153 -17.72 -8.16 7.17
N LYS A 154 -17.33 -8.67 6.00
CA LYS A 154 -18.09 -8.40 4.78
C LYS A 154 -19.55 -8.85 5.01
N PRO A 155 -20.57 -8.04 4.63
CA PRO A 155 -21.93 -8.53 4.61
C PRO A 155 -21.96 -9.82 3.78
N GLN A 156 -22.42 -10.91 4.37
CA GLN A 156 -22.70 -12.10 3.57
C GLN A 156 -23.77 -11.71 2.57
N ILE A 157 -23.45 -11.77 1.27
CA ILE A 157 -24.46 -11.69 0.22
C ILE A 157 -25.28 -12.96 0.40
N THR A 158 -26.39 -12.85 1.11
CA THR A 158 -27.40 -13.91 1.13
C THR A 158 -27.86 -14.02 -0.31
N GLN A 159 -27.52 -15.12 -0.97
CA GLN A 159 -28.14 -15.49 -2.23
C GLN A 159 -29.64 -15.50 -1.97
N MET A 160 -30.35 -14.51 -2.53
CA MET A 160 -31.80 -14.56 -2.59
C MET A 160 -32.12 -15.78 -3.45
N ASP A 161 -32.68 -16.80 -2.83
CA ASP A 161 -33.26 -17.94 -3.54
C ASP A 161 -34.24 -17.44 -4.57
N ALA A 162 -33.79 -17.48 -5.83
CA ALA A 162 -34.66 -17.33 -7.00
C ALA A 162 -35.24 -18.72 -7.30
N ASP A 163 -36.20 -19.15 -6.48
CA ASP A 163 -37.06 -20.27 -6.82
C ASP A 163 -38.35 -20.19 -5.98
N GLN A 164 -39.33 -19.49 -6.54
CA GLN A 164 -40.73 -19.86 -6.39
C GLN A 164 -41.43 -19.65 -7.72
N PRO A 165 -41.72 -20.71 -8.47
CA PRO A 165 -42.76 -20.65 -9.50
C PRO A 165 -44.13 -20.79 -8.84
N ASP A 166 -45.10 -20.00 -9.32
CA ASP A 166 -46.53 -20.11 -9.06
C ASP A 166 -47.11 -21.49 -9.45
#